data_7246996dc2d81052b4bee2b7a2ecca21
#
_entry.id   7246996dc2d81052b4bee2b7a2ecca21
#
_cell.length_a   1.000
_cell.length_b   1.000
_cell.length_c   1.000
_cell.angle_alpha   90.00
_cell.angle_beta   90.00
_cell.angle_gamma   90.00
#
_symmetry.space_group_name_H-M   'P 1'
#
loop_
_entity.id
_entity.type
_entity.pdbx_description
1 polymer ?
#
loop_
_entity_poly.entity_id
_entity_poly.type
_entity_poly.pdbx_seq_one_letter_code
_entity_poly.pdbx_strand_id
1 'polypeptide(L)'
;MGFWANLKAKRAHKSALREYEINYADWERDVEIFTKIKEAFALAAKGEDAVSNLTVQKPGEFVVWTGQGQFHETGRTAGRYEGSSQGISIPVVAGIRYRVGANRGTFVSGTEIQVYKEVGEVVLTTERLMFNGMMNTKEWLFSKWNGAATTDDESDYIFHVSNRQKTSGILFQPSTGREFNRFLAQALISAEQGISAVKPVLSEVLKGLEEDKPKKPLLELTAP
;
A
#
# COMPACT_ATOMS: atom_id res chain seq x y z
N MET A 1 46.62 3.46 20.78
CA MET A 1 45.37 2.72 20.47
C MET A 1 44.33 3.51 19.67
N GLY A 2 44.42 4.85 19.53
CA GLY A 2 43.39 5.68 18.90
C GLY A 2 43.19 5.53 17.37
N PHE A 3 44.24 5.25 16.61
CA PHE A 3 44.13 5.22 15.13
C PHE A 3 43.13 4.18 14.59
N TRP A 4 43.25 2.93 15.06
CA TRP A 4 42.33 1.85 14.63
C TRP A 4 40.91 2.06 15.12
N ALA A 5 40.73 2.59 16.32
CA ALA A 5 39.42 2.96 16.86
C ALA A 5 38.75 4.05 16.00
N ASN A 6 39.47 5.08 15.65
CA ASN A 6 38.98 6.16 14.78
C ASN A 6 38.69 5.68 13.33
N LEU A 7 39.48 4.73 12.81
CA LEU A 7 39.20 4.13 11.49
C LEU A 7 37.91 3.31 11.52
N LYS A 8 37.70 2.52 12.60
CA LYS A 8 36.47 1.75 12.82
C LYS A 8 35.26 2.68 12.98
N ALA A 9 35.39 3.75 13.75
CA ALA A 9 34.36 4.77 13.94
C ALA A 9 33.96 5.44 12.62
N LYS A 10 34.93 5.81 11.78
CA LYS A 10 34.67 6.39 10.45
C LYS A 10 33.94 5.43 9.51
N ARG A 11 34.29 4.12 9.55
CA ARG A 11 33.58 3.10 8.74
C ARG A 11 32.16 2.89 9.21
N ALA A 12 31.96 2.78 10.52
CA ALA A 12 30.63 2.65 11.12
C ALA A 12 29.76 3.89 10.82
N HIS A 13 30.30 5.08 10.95
CA HIS A 13 29.62 6.32 10.60
C HIS A 13 29.23 6.39 9.12
N LYS A 14 30.11 5.93 8.20
CA LYS A 14 29.78 5.88 6.77
C LYS A 14 28.62 4.89 6.48
N SER A 15 28.57 3.77 7.19
CA SER A 15 27.45 2.83 7.09
C SER A 15 26.16 3.43 7.63
N ALA A 16 26.21 4.07 8.80
CA ALA A 16 25.08 4.75 9.41
C ALA A 16 24.56 5.93 8.57
N LEU A 17 25.45 6.65 7.88
CA LEU A 17 25.04 7.69 6.94
C LEU A 17 24.26 7.14 5.74
N ARG A 18 24.71 6.01 5.17
CA ARG A 18 23.98 5.37 4.05
C ARG A 18 22.60 4.89 4.48
N GLU A 19 22.54 4.27 5.65
CA GLU A 19 21.26 3.83 6.24
C GLU A 19 20.33 5.02 6.50
N TYR A 20 20.87 6.10 7.06
CA TYR A 20 20.13 7.34 7.22
C TYR A 20 19.61 7.91 5.91
N GLU A 21 20.42 7.94 4.84
CA GLU A 21 20.03 8.46 3.53
C GLU A 21 18.87 7.64 2.94
N ILE A 22 18.90 6.31 3.07
CA ILE A 22 17.82 5.42 2.62
C ILE A 22 16.55 5.68 3.44
N ASN A 23 16.66 5.64 4.77
CA ASN A 23 15.53 5.83 5.67
C ASN A 23 14.91 7.24 5.52
N TYR A 24 15.74 8.25 5.29
CA TYR A 24 15.27 9.63 5.07
C TYR A 24 14.51 9.76 3.75
N ALA A 25 15.02 9.16 2.66
CA ALA A 25 14.33 9.15 1.38
C ALA A 25 13.00 8.39 1.43
N ASP A 26 12.93 7.30 2.18
CA ASP A 26 11.70 6.55 2.39
C ASP A 26 10.69 7.32 3.25
N TRP A 27 11.16 7.98 4.29
CA TRP A 27 10.35 8.87 5.12
C TRP A 27 9.79 10.06 4.31
N GLU A 28 10.63 10.73 3.53
CA GLU A 28 10.22 11.87 2.68
C GLU A 28 9.16 11.46 1.67
N ARG A 29 9.31 10.27 1.07
CA ARG A 29 8.34 9.70 0.14
C ARG A 29 7.00 9.40 0.82
N ASP A 30 7.01 8.83 2.03
CA ASP A 30 5.77 8.58 2.78
C ASP A 30 5.07 9.89 3.19
N VAL A 31 5.81 10.92 3.59
CA VAL A 31 5.26 12.26 3.86
C VAL A 31 4.56 12.83 2.62
N GLU A 32 5.19 12.71 1.44
CA GLU A 32 4.59 13.14 0.18
C GLU A 32 3.29 12.37 -0.13
N ILE A 33 3.32 11.04 -0.02
CA ILE A 33 2.14 10.19 -0.28
C ILE A 33 1.01 10.55 0.67
N PHE A 34 1.25 10.64 1.97
CA PHE A 34 0.20 10.97 2.94
C PHE A 34 -0.33 12.40 2.80
N THR A 35 0.48 13.31 2.29
CA THR A 35 0.01 14.65 1.92
C THR A 35 -0.97 14.59 0.74
N LYS A 36 -0.65 13.84 -0.32
CA LYS A 36 -1.56 13.59 -1.45
C LYS A 36 -2.87 12.93 -1.00
N ILE A 37 -2.77 11.92 -0.12
CA ILE A 37 -3.94 11.25 0.45
C ILE A 37 -4.84 12.24 1.19
N LYS A 38 -4.25 13.08 2.03
CA LYS A 38 -4.99 14.10 2.78
C LYS A 38 -5.75 15.05 1.86
N GLU A 39 -5.11 15.49 0.77
CA GLU A 39 -5.73 16.35 -0.24
C GLU A 39 -6.87 15.63 -0.97
N ALA A 40 -6.64 14.39 -1.41
CA ALA A 40 -7.62 13.59 -2.12
C ALA A 40 -8.89 13.35 -1.29
N PHE A 41 -8.73 12.94 -0.03
CA PHE A 41 -9.88 12.71 0.86
C PHE A 41 -10.52 14.01 1.34
N ALA A 42 -9.81 15.14 1.34
CA ALA A 42 -10.41 16.44 1.59
C ALA A 42 -11.31 16.89 0.42
N LEU A 43 -10.96 16.56 -0.83
CA LEU A 43 -11.81 16.77 -2.00
C LEU A 43 -13.04 15.85 -1.96
N ALA A 44 -12.83 14.55 -1.73
CA ALA A 44 -13.93 13.59 -1.59
C ALA A 44 -14.94 13.98 -0.50
N ALA A 45 -14.48 14.55 0.62
CA ALA A 45 -15.35 15.07 1.68
C ALA A 45 -16.17 16.31 1.26
N LYS A 46 -15.77 17.01 0.19
CA LYS A 46 -16.52 18.11 -0.42
C LYS A 46 -17.44 17.65 -1.55
N GLY A 47 -17.38 16.38 -1.91
CA GLY A 47 -18.12 15.83 -3.04
C GLY A 47 -17.40 15.99 -4.39
N GLU A 48 -16.07 16.04 -4.37
CA GLU A 48 -15.23 16.27 -5.55
C GLU A 48 -14.25 15.09 -5.72
N ASP A 49 -13.94 14.75 -6.97
CA ASP A 49 -12.90 13.78 -7.30
C ASP A 49 -11.51 14.39 -7.15
N ALA A 50 -10.57 13.60 -6.62
CA ALA A 50 -9.16 14.00 -6.57
C ALA A 50 -8.49 13.91 -7.95
N VAL A 51 -8.97 13.00 -8.80
CA VAL A 51 -8.44 12.75 -10.14
C VAL A 51 -9.60 12.64 -11.12
N SER A 52 -9.54 13.41 -12.21
CA SER A 52 -10.52 13.31 -13.29
C SER A 52 -10.32 12.00 -14.07
N ASN A 53 -11.38 11.24 -14.24
CA ASN A 53 -11.39 10.02 -15.05
C ASN A 53 -12.77 9.81 -15.71
N LEU A 54 -12.85 8.81 -16.61
CA LEU A 54 -14.08 8.46 -17.32
C LEU A 54 -14.91 7.36 -16.63
N THR A 55 -14.61 7.04 -15.39
CA THR A 55 -15.32 6.00 -14.65
C THR A 55 -16.71 6.45 -14.25
N VAL A 56 -17.71 5.60 -14.51
CA VAL A 56 -19.07 5.84 -14.03
C VAL A 56 -19.11 5.56 -12.53
N GLN A 57 -19.33 6.60 -11.75
CA GLN A 57 -19.39 6.54 -10.29
C GLN A 57 -20.84 6.37 -9.80
N LYS A 58 -20.97 5.79 -8.62
CA LYS A 58 -22.24 5.76 -7.88
C LYS A 58 -22.45 7.08 -7.13
N PRO A 59 -23.68 7.43 -6.75
CA PRO A 59 -23.91 8.58 -5.88
C PRO A 59 -23.10 8.44 -4.57
N GLY A 60 -22.29 9.45 -4.26
CA GLY A 60 -21.44 9.47 -3.08
C GLY A 60 -20.11 8.75 -3.22
N GLU A 61 -19.82 8.18 -4.38
CA GLU A 61 -18.53 7.57 -4.71
C GLU A 61 -17.60 8.62 -5.33
N PHE A 62 -16.36 8.70 -4.86
CA PHE A 62 -15.36 9.64 -5.37
C PHE A 62 -14.05 8.92 -5.69
N VAL A 63 -13.42 9.34 -6.79
CA VAL A 63 -12.10 8.85 -7.17
C VAL A 63 -11.04 9.54 -6.32
N VAL A 64 -10.25 8.74 -5.63
CA VAL A 64 -9.20 9.23 -4.74
C VAL A 64 -7.78 9.01 -5.30
N TRP A 65 -7.62 8.04 -6.23
CA TRP A 65 -6.33 7.75 -6.84
C TRP A 65 -6.47 7.01 -8.15
N THR A 66 -5.51 7.22 -9.07
CA THR A 66 -5.34 6.43 -10.29
C THR A 66 -3.86 6.09 -10.51
N GLY A 67 -3.62 4.99 -11.20
CA GLY A 67 -2.27 4.55 -11.56
C GLY A 67 -2.27 3.49 -12.66
N GLN A 68 -1.09 3.05 -13.07
CA GLN A 68 -0.92 1.97 -14.03
C GLN A 68 -0.55 0.69 -13.32
N GLY A 69 -1.18 -0.43 -13.70
CA GLY A 69 -0.86 -1.74 -13.18
C GLY A 69 -1.11 -2.84 -14.20
N GLN A 70 -0.50 -4.00 -13.99
CA GLN A 70 -0.71 -5.18 -14.81
C GLN A 70 -1.72 -6.10 -14.12
N PHE A 71 -2.85 -6.31 -14.77
CA PHE A 71 -3.87 -7.26 -14.30
C PHE A 71 -3.39 -8.70 -14.41
N HIS A 72 -3.66 -9.49 -13.38
CA HIS A 72 -3.48 -10.93 -13.40
C HIS A 72 -4.65 -11.64 -12.72
N GLU A 73 -4.85 -12.88 -13.07
CA GLU A 73 -5.83 -13.76 -12.44
C GLU A 73 -5.28 -15.16 -12.26
N THR A 74 -5.80 -15.87 -11.28
CA THR A 74 -5.42 -17.26 -11.03
C THR A 74 -5.89 -18.15 -12.16
N GLY A 75 -4.95 -18.74 -12.87
CA GLY A 75 -5.17 -19.83 -13.82
C GLY A 75 -5.00 -21.18 -13.12
N ARG A 76 -5.73 -22.22 -13.57
CA ARG A 76 -5.65 -23.55 -12.95
C ARG A 76 -4.53 -24.40 -13.53
N THR A 77 -3.66 -24.87 -12.66
CA THR A 77 -3.15 -26.22 -12.67
C THR A 77 -3.64 -26.89 -11.38
N ALA A 78 -3.84 -28.19 -11.36
CA ALA A 78 -4.41 -28.90 -10.20
C ALA A 78 -3.58 -28.71 -8.93
N GLY A 79 -4.13 -28.31 -7.79
CA GLY A 79 -3.41 -27.79 -6.72
C GLY A 79 -3.72 -28.00 -5.27
N ARG A 80 -3.17 -27.30 -4.35
CA ARG A 80 -3.21 -27.53 -2.91
C ARG A 80 -3.23 -26.21 -2.14
N TYR A 81 -4.02 -26.15 -1.07
CA TYR A 81 -4.14 -25.00 -0.20
C TYR A 81 -3.55 -25.31 1.18
N GLU A 82 -2.65 -24.50 1.68
CA GLU A 82 -2.25 -24.50 3.10
C GLU A 82 -2.26 -23.04 3.57
N GLY A 83 -2.93 -22.80 4.71
CA GLY A 83 -3.27 -21.46 5.11
C GLY A 83 -2.12 -20.69 5.75
N SER A 84 -2.02 -19.43 5.41
CA SER A 84 -1.55 -18.39 6.30
C SER A 84 -2.53 -17.23 6.24
N SER A 85 -2.88 -16.67 7.38
CA SER A 85 -3.71 -15.48 7.44
C SER A 85 -2.84 -14.28 7.09
N GLN A 86 -3.05 -13.73 5.91
CA GLN A 86 -2.41 -12.50 5.51
C GLN A 86 -3.50 -11.44 5.30
N GLY A 87 -3.75 -10.65 6.36
CA GLY A 87 -4.39 -9.37 6.19
C GLY A 87 -3.33 -8.35 5.77
N ILE A 88 -3.68 -7.35 4.97
CA ILE A 88 -2.82 -6.20 4.77
C ILE A 88 -2.63 -5.56 6.14
N SER A 89 -1.44 -5.69 6.70
CA SER A 89 -1.02 -4.94 7.86
C SER A 89 -0.24 -3.75 7.34
N ILE A 90 -0.93 -2.62 7.22
CA ILE A 90 -0.29 -1.38 6.82
C ILE A 90 0.44 -0.86 8.04
N PRO A 91 1.76 -0.73 8.00
CA PRO A 91 2.46 -0.03 9.05
C PRO A 91 2.03 1.43 9.00
N VAL A 92 1.19 1.80 9.93
CA VAL A 92 0.95 3.19 10.28
C VAL A 92 2.04 3.51 11.30
N VAL A 93 2.70 4.64 11.13
CA VAL A 93 3.87 5.08 11.89
C VAL A 93 3.74 4.83 13.40
N ALA A 94 4.87 4.64 14.09
CA ALA A 94 4.98 4.50 15.56
C ALA A 94 4.28 3.24 16.15
N GLY A 95 4.44 2.10 15.48
CA GLY A 95 3.96 0.81 16.05
C GLY A 95 2.46 0.58 15.93
N ILE A 96 1.70 1.52 15.41
CA ILE A 96 0.28 1.38 15.10
C ILE A 96 0.16 0.65 13.75
N ARG A 97 -0.48 -0.51 13.75
CA ARG A 97 -0.79 -1.29 12.55
C ARG A 97 -2.29 -1.32 12.35
N TYR A 98 -2.78 -0.73 11.29
CA TYR A 98 -4.15 -0.92 10.85
C TYR A 98 -4.25 -2.24 10.08
N ARG A 99 -5.08 -3.16 10.57
CA ARG A 99 -5.26 -4.48 9.97
C ARG A 99 -6.61 -4.54 9.28
N VAL A 100 -6.61 -4.54 7.96
CA VAL A 100 -7.81 -4.71 7.17
C VAL A 100 -7.92 -6.16 6.71
N GLY A 101 -8.95 -6.84 7.18
CA GLY A 101 -9.31 -8.20 6.80
C GLY A 101 -8.49 -9.27 7.53
N ALA A 102 -9.18 -10.16 8.24
CA ALA A 102 -8.63 -11.40 8.73
C ALA A 102 -9.46 -12.54 8.17
N ASN A 103 -8.85 -13.43 7.39
CA ASN A 103 -9.50 -14.71 7.10
C ASN A 103 -8.54 -15.87 7.28
N ARG A 104 -9.01 -16.85 8.01
CA ARG A 104 -8.41 -18.17 8.16
C ARG A 104 -9.03 -19.08 7.11
N GLY A 105 -8.24 -19.78 6.34
CA GLY A 105 -8.75 -20.82 5.46
C GLY A 105 -7.62 -21.71 4.99
N THR A 106 -7.83 -22.99 5.06
CA THR A 106 -6.93 -24.01 4.54
C THR A 106 -7.51 -24.52 3.25
N PHE A 107 -6.77 -24.44 2.15
CA PHE A 107 -7.14 -25.09 0.89
C PHE A 107 -5.91 -25.72 0.28
N VAL A 108 -6.01 -26.95 -0.14
CA VAL A 108 -4.93 -27.68 -0.78
C VAL A 108 -5.47 -28.30 -2.05
N SER A 109 -5.18 -27.73 -3.19
CA SER A 109 -5.34 -28.40 -4.47
C SER A 109 -4.64 -27.61 -5.59
N GLY A 110 -3.93 -28.30 -6.45
CA GLY A 110 -3.33 -27.89 -7.70
C GLY A 110 -2.52 -26.60 -7.71
N THR A 111 -1.43 -26.59 -8.39
CA THR A 111 -0.59 -25.41 -8.54
C THR A 111 -1.38 -24.32 -9.25
N GLU A 112 -1.87 -23.34 -8.51
CA GLU A 112 -2.45 -22.13 -9.10
C GLU A 112 -1.30 -21.26 -9.58
N ILE A 113 -1.32 -20.92 -10.85
CA ILE A 113 -0.34 -20.03 -11.48
C ILE A 113 -1.02 -18.67 -11.66
N GLN A 114 -0.36 -17.60 -11.24
CA GLN A 114 -0.79 -16.25 -11.60
C GLN A 114 -0.52 -16.03 -13.08
N VAL A 115 -1.59 -15.77 -13.84
CA VAL A 115 -1.50 -15.50 -15.28
C VAL A 115 -1.61 -13.99 -15.48
N TYR A 116 -0.48 -13.36 -15.76
CA TYR A 116 -0.43 -11.95 -16.09
C TYR A 116 -1.07 -11.72 -17.47
N LYS A 117 -1.92 -10.72 -17.55
CA LYS A 117 -2.73 -10.40 -18.75
C LYS A 117 -2.18 -9.13 -19.41
N GLU A 118 -2.77 -8.00 -19.11
CA GLU A 118 -2.49 -6.73 -19.75
C GLU A 118 -2.22 -5.62 -18.73
N VAL A 119 -1.54 -4.58 -19.19
CA VAL A 119 -1.38 -3.34 -18.44
C VAL A 119 -2.57 -2.43 -18.73
N GLY A 120 -3.09 -1.81 -17.70
CA GLY A 120 -4.23 -0.90 -17.79
C GLY A 120 -4.25 0.13 -16.68
N GLU A 121 -5.25 0.98 -16.73
CA GLU A 121 -5.49 1.97 -15.68
C GLU A 121 -6.12 1.30 -14.45
N VAL A 122 -5.60 1.62 -13.29
CA VAL A 122 -6.15 1.23 -11.99
C VAL A 122 -6.78 2.47 -11.39
N VAL A 123 -8.05 2.37 -11.03
CA VAL A 123 -8.81 3.46 -10.42
C VAL A 123 -9.26 3.04 -9.03
N LEU A 124 -8.90 3.82 -8.04
CA LEU A 124 -9.29 3.64 -6.65
C LEU A 124 -10.31 4.70 -6.27
N THR A 125 -11.47 4.25 -5.79
CA THR A 125 -12.52 5.11 -5.29
C THR A 125 -12.73 4.94 -3.78
N THR A 126 -13.64 5.69 -3.21
CA THR A 126 -14.10 5.51 -1.83
C THR A 126 -14.90 4.22 -1.61
N GLU A 127 -15.34 3.52 -2.68
CA GLU A 127 -16.26 2.36 -2.62
C GLU A 127 -15.67 1.08 -3.23
N ARG A 128 -14.72 1.19 -4.16
CA ARG A 128 -14.18 0.08 -4.95
C ARG A 128 -12.82 0.37 -5.55
N LEU A 129 -12.17 -0.72 -5.94
CA LEU A 129 -11.01 -0.73 -6.83
C LEU A 129 -11.47 -1.20 -8.21
N MET A 130 -10.95 -0.59 -9.27
CA MET A 130 -11.21 -0.99 -10.65
C MET A 130 -9.92 -1.10 -11.44
N PHE A 131 -9.94 -2.00 -12.42
CA PHE A 131 -8.93 -2.11 -13.46
C PHE A 131 -9.60 -1.95 -14.82
N ASN A 132 -9.11 -1.03 -15.62
CA ASN A 132 -9.58 -0.71 -16.97
C ASN A 132 -8.47 -0.98 -17.97
N GLY A 133 -8.52 -2.16 -18.60
CA GLY A 133 -7.67 -2.53 -19.72
C GLY A 133 -8.43 -2.47 -21.04
N MET A 134 -7.75 -2.73 -22.14
CA MET A 134 -8.38 -2.78 -23.46
C MET A 134 -9.30 -4.00 -23.64
N MET A 135 -8.92 -5.13 -23.03
CA MET A 135 -9.63 -6.41 -23.16
C MET A 135 -10.30 -6.84 -21.87
N ASN A 136 -9.82 -6.39 -20.72
CA ASN A 136 -10.32 -6.77 -19.41
C ASN A 136 -10.69 -5.56 -18.60
N THR A 137 -11.89 -5.59 -18.03
CA THR A 137 -12.31 -4.67 -16.98
C THR A 137 -12.64 -5.47 -15.74
N LYS A 138 -12.15 -5.08 -14.59
CA LYS A 138 -12.39 -5.73 -13.31
C LYS A 138 -12.77 -4.70 -12.26
N GLU A 139 -13.61 -5.15 -11.33
CA GLU A 139 -14.08 -4.33 -10.22
C GLU A 139 -14.01 -5.16 -8.92
N TRP A 140 -13.50 -4.59 -7.86
CA TRP A 140 -13.47 -5.16 -6.51
C TRP A 140 -14.18 -4.22 -5.56
N LEU A 141 -15.45 -4.53 -5.25
CA LEU A 141 -16.26 -3.76 -4.31
C LEU A 141 -15.76 -3.96 -2.88
N PHE A 142 -15.53 -2.90 -2.13
CA PHE A 142 -15.08 -3.00 -0.74
C PHE A 142 -16.11 -3.66 0.16
N SER A 143 -17.39 -3.49 -0.11
CA SER A 143 -18.48 -4.21 0.59
C SER A 143 -18.45 -5.74 0.39
N LYS A 144 -17.67 -6.26 -0.55
CA LYS A 144 -17.46 -7.69 -0.83
C LYS A 144 -16.03 -8.15 -0.52
N TRP A 145 -15.23 -7.27 0.04
CA TRP A 145 -13.82 -7.50 0.30
C TRP A 145 -13.63 -8.44 1.50
N ASN A 146 -12.90 -9.53 1.29
CA ASN A 146 -12.50 -10.45 2.36
C ASN A 146 -11.06 -10.21 2.81
N GLY A 147 -10.26 -9.53 2.00
CA GLY A 147 -8.88 -9.23 2.26
C GLY A 147 -8.05 -9.14 0.98
N ALA A 148 -6.77 -8.86 1.14
CA ALA A 148 -5.78 -8.93 0.07
C ALA A 148 -4.47 -9.51 0.60
N ALA A 149 -3.69 -10.12 -0.29
CA ALA A 149 -2.30 -10.47 -0.06
C ALA A 149 -1.41 -9.58 -0.92
N THR A 150 -0.23 -9.24 -0.43
CA THR A 150 0.77 -8.50 -1.19
C THR A 150 2.16 -9.05 -0.92
N THR A 151 3.08 -8.81 -1.85
CA THR A 151 4.51 -9.07 -1.69
C THR A 151 5.15 -8.12 -0.68
N ASP A 152 6.33 -8.46 -0.17
CA ASP A 152 7.05 -7.66 0.83
C ASP A 152 7.42 -6.26 0.30
N ASP A 153 7.61 -6.13 -1.01
CA ASP A 153 7.90 -4.86 -1.71
C ASP A 153 6.65 -4.07 -2.10
N GLU A 154 5.46 -4.55 -1.67
CA GLU A 154 4.18 -3.92 -1.97
C GLU A 154 3.88 -3.75 -3.47
N SER A 155 4.49 -4.58 -4.35
CA SER A 155 4.32 -4.47 -5.80
C SER A 155 3.21 -5.34 -6.36
N ASP A 156 2.99 -6.53 -5.83
CA ASP A 156 2.00 -7.48 -6.34
C ASP A 156 0.88 -7.72 -5.33
N TYR A 157 -0.36 -7.59 -5.79
CA TYR A 157 -1.57 -7.71 -4.98
C TYR A 157 -2.49 -8.79 -5.50
N ILE A 158 -3.00 -9.62 -4.60
CA ILE A 158 -4.09 -10.57 -4.86
C ILE A 158 -5.28 -10.16 -3.99
N PHE A 159 -6.44 -9.93 -4.63
CA PHE A 159 -7.65 -9.47 -3.96
C PHE A 159 -8.63 -10.62 -3.76
N HIS A 160 -9.09 -10.79 -2.53
CA HIS A 160 -10.08 -11.79 -2.15
C HIS A 160 -11.43 -11.10 -1.93
N VAL A 161 -12.41 -11.47 -2.75
CA VAL A 161 -13.78 -10.95 -2.67
C VAL A 161 -14.79 -12.09 -2.58
N SER A 162 -15.85 -11.91 -1.79
CA SER A 162 -16.84 -12.95 -1.51
C SER A 162 -17.71 -13.34 -2.71
N ASN A 163 -17.79 -12.50 -3.74
CA ASN A 163 -18.62 -12.71 -4.91
C ASN A 163 -17.88 -13.35 -6.10
N ARG A 164 -16.64 -13.84 -5.92
CA ARG A 164 -15.84 -14.48 -6.96
C ARG A 164 -15.15 -15.73 -6.44
N GLN A 165 -15.11 -16.77 -7.29
CA GLN A 165 -14.39 -18.02 -7.00
C GLN A 165 -12.91 -17.95 -7.36
N LYS A 166 -12.54 -17.14 -8.37
CA LYS A 166 -11.16 -16.95 -8.79
C LYS A 166 -10.58 -15.71 -8.15
N THR A 167 -9.41 -15.83 -7.60
CA THR A 167 -8.62 -14.69 -7.16
C THR A 167 -8.05 -13.95 -8.37
N SER A 168 -7.92 -12.67 -8.25
CA SER A 168 -7.34 -11.80 -9.26
C SER A 168 -6.60 -10.66 -8.57
N GLY A 169 -5.67 -10.06 -9.28
CA GLY A 169 -4.80 -9.08 -8.68
C GLY A 169 -4.22 -8.09 -9.68
N ILE A 170 -3.33 -7.26 -9.16
CA ILE A 170 -2.64 -6.23 -9.92
C ILE A 170 -1.18 -6.19 -9.49
N LEU A 171 -0.29 -6.26 -10.47
CA LEU A 171 1.13 -6.00 -10.31
C LEU A 171 1.42 -4.55 -10.66
N PHE A 172 2.05 -3.84 -9.76
CA PHE A 172 2.51 -2.46 -9.93
C PHE A 172 4.04 -2.39 -10.04
N GLN A 173 4.54 -1.25 -10.50
CA GLN A 173 5.91 -0.87 -10.21
C GLN A 173 6.05 -0.63 -8.68
N PRO A 174 7.20 -0.94 -8.05
CA PRO A 174 7.32 -0.85 -6.58
C PRO A 174 6.96 0.52 -6.00
N SER A 175 7.32 1.62 -6.66
CA SER A 175 6.96 2.98 -6.22
C SER A 175 5.45 3.23 -6.28
N THR A 176 4.79 2.75 -7.35
CA THR A 176 3.34 2.86 -7.52
C THR A 176 2.59 1.95 -6.55
N GLY A 177 3.11 0.74 -6.31
CA GLY A 177 2.54 -0.20 -5.35
C GLY A 177 2.57 0.34 -3.92
N ARG A 178 3.68 0.97 -3.51
CA ARG A 178 3.79 1.65 -2.22
C ARG A 178 2.74 2.77 -2.07
N GLU A 179 2.60 3.63 -3.07
CA GLU A 179 1.59 4.70 -3.07
C GLU A 179 0.18 4.12 -3.01
N PHE A 180 -0.12 3.15 -3.89
CA PHE A 180 -1.39 2.43 -3.91
C PHE A 180 -1.75 1.84 -2.54
N ASN A 181 -0.81 1.18 -1.86
CA ASN A 181 -1.02 0.59 -0.54
C ASN A 181 -1.55 1.62 0.48
N ARG A 182 -0.91 2.79 0.54
CA ARG A 182 -1.30 3.86 1.48
C ARG A 182 -2.68 4.41 1.15
N PHE A 183 -2.99 4.63 -0.13
CA PHE A 183 -4.31 5.07 -0.58
C PHE A 183 -5.39 4.02 -0.32
N LEU A 184 -5.12 2.73 -0.63
CA LEU A 184 -6.05 1.62 -0.41
C LEU A 184 -6.49 1.53 1.06
N ALA A 185 -5.55 1.69 1.99
CA ALA A 185 -5.86 1.68 3.41
C ALA A 185 -6.92 2.73 3.78
N GLN A 186 -6.74 3.94 3.30
CA GLN A 186 -7.65 5.04 3.60
C GLN A 186 -9.00 4.88 2.89
N ALA A 187 -8.99 4.33 1.66
CA ALA A 187 -10.21 4.01 0.94
C ALA A 187 -11.05 2.94 1.67
N LEU A 188 -10.41 1.91 2.24
CA LEU A 188 -11.08 0.90 3.04
C LEU A 188 -11.66 1.47 4.34
N ILE A 189 -10.93 2.36 5.03
CA ILE A 189 -11.47 3.09 6.20
C ILE A 189 -12.69 3.92 5.79
N SER A 190 -12.59 4.64 4.67
CA SER A 190 -13.70 5.43 4.13
C SER A 190 -14.94 4.57 3.84
N ALA A 191 -14.75 3.40 3.23
CA ALA A 191 -15.83 2.48 2.90
C ALA A 191 -16.52 1.87 4.13
N GLU A 192 -15.75 1.58 5.18
CA GLU A 192 -16.28 0.96 6.41
C GLU A 192 -16.91 1.99 7.38
N GLN A 193 -16.32 3.17 7.51
CA GLN A 193 -16.63 4.13 8.57
C GLN A 193 -17.07 5.50 8.03
N GLY A 194 -17.07 5.65 6.71
CA GLY A 194 -17.38 6.91 6.03
C GLY A 194 -16.17 7.83 5.84
N ILE A 195 -16.24 8.71 4.85
CA ILE A 195 -15.13 9.61 4.46
C ILE A 195 -14.60 10.44 5.63
N SER A 196 -15.49 10.87 6.53
CA SER A 196 -15.11 11.69 7.70
C SER A 196 -14.16 10.99 8.67
N ALA A 197 -14.16 9.65 8.71
CA ALA A 197 -13.30 8.87 9.57
C ALA A 197 -11.82 8.88 9.11
N VAL A 198 -11.56 9.19 7.84
CA VAL A 198 -10.20 9.22 7.29
C VAL A 198 -9.37 10.39 7.86
N LYS A 199 -9.97 11.55 8.08
CA LYS A 199 -9.25 12.75 8.54
C LYS A 199 -8.53 12.57 9.88
N PRO A 200 -9.15 12.06 10.97
CA PRO A 200 -8.46 11.84 12.24
C PRO A 200 -7.33 10.81 12.11
N VAL A 201 -7.55 9.74 11.35
CA VAL A 201 -6.53 8.72 11.11
C VAL A 201 -5.30 9.32 10.41
N LEU A 202 -5.52 10.09 9.34
CA LEU A 202 -4.43 10.77 8.64
C LEU A 202 -3.69 11.78 9.52
N SER A 203 -4.39 12.47 10.41
CA SER A 203 -3.75 13.42 11.33
C SER A 203 -2.82 12.71 12.30
N GLU A 204 -3.19 11.53 12.78
CA GLU A 204 -2.36 10.71 13.65
C GLU A 204 -1.16 10.13 12.89
N VAL A 205 -1.36 9.64 11.66
CA VAL A 205 -0.28 9.14 10.79
C VAL A 205 0.75 10.22 10.51
N LEU A 206 0.31 11.41 10.10
CA LEU A 206 1.21 12.52 9.79
C LEU A 206 1.99 13.01 11.02
N LYS A 207 1.35 13.01 12.19
CA LYS A 207 2.03 13.32 13.45
C LYS A 207 3.10 12.28 13.78
N GLY A 208 2.78 10.99 13.65
CA GLY A 208 3.74 9.92 13.85
C GLY A 208 4.92 9.98 12.88
N LEU A 209 4.66 10.30 11.59
CA LEU A 209 5.72 10.51 10.60
C LEU A 209 6.68 11.66 11.02
N GLU A 210 6.15 12.75 11.56
CA GLU A 210 6.97 13.83 12.08
C GLU A 210 7.85 13.39 13.27
N GLU A 211 7.29 12.60 14.18
CA GLU A 211 8.00 12.08 15.36
C GLU A 211 9.11 11.09 14.96
N ASP A 212 8.87 10.26 13.93
CA ASP A 212 9.78 9.23 13.42
C ASP A 212 10.78 9.76 12.37
N LYS A 213 10.82 11.07 12.15
CA LYS A 213 11.77 11.65 11.19
C LYS A 213 13.20 11.19 11.48
N PRO A 214 13.88 10.54 10.51
CA PRO A 214 15.25 10.04 10.70
C PRO A 214 16.21 11.15 11.10
N LYS A 215 17.04 10.87 12.09
CA LYS A 215 18.07 11.82 12.59
C LYS A 215 19.42 11.48 12.00
N LYS A 216 20.09 12.49 11.46
CA LYS A 216 21.41 12.33 10.87
C LYS A 216 22.42 11.89 11.93
N PRO A 217 23.15 10.77 11.71
CA PRO A 217 24.14 10.31 12.67
C PRO A 217 25.33 11.27 12.78
N LEU A 218 25.76 11.51 13.99
CA LEU A 218 26.94 12.34 14.29
C LEU A 218 28.19 11.44 14.31
N LEU A 219 29.33 11.97 13.83
CA LEU A 219 30.63 11.31 13.94
C LEU A 219 31.25 11.61 15.31
N GLU A 220 31.25 10.59 16.16
CA GLU A 220 31.98 10.67 17.43
C GLU A 220 33.40 10.12 17.25
N LEU A 221 34.40 10.97 17.36
CA LEU A 221 35.82 10.57 17.39
C LEU A 221 36.31 10.60 18.85
N THR A 222 36.96 9.51 19.26
CA THR A 222 37.69 9.52 20.54
C THR A 222 38.88 10.47 20.45
N ALA A 223 39.03 11.31 21.45
CA ALA A 223 40.18 12.16 21.58
C ALA A 223 41.50 11.33 21.58
N PRO A 224 42.61 11.89 21.09
CA PRO A 224 43.88 11.17 20.95
C PRO A 224 44.46 10.71 22.29
#